data_7d5fbcf10f224e867dab55320ab4bbcb
#
_entry.id   7d5fbcf10f224e867dab55320ab4bbcb
#
_cell.length_a   1.000
_cell.length_b   1.000
_cell.length_c   1.000
_cell.angle_alpha   90.00
_cell.angle_beta   90.00
_cell.angle_gamma   90.00
#
_symmetry.space_group_name_H-M   'P 1'
#
loop_
_entity.id
_entity.type
_entity.pdbx_description
1 polymer ?
#
loop_
_entity_poly.entity_id
_entity_poly.type
_entity_poly.pdbx_seq_one_letter_code
_entity_poly.pdbx_strand_id
1 'polypeptide(L)'
;IQPSSVVCSCYNQDALSFAHQMECDLAYLDPPYNGRQYLSNYHILETIARYDAPQIKGITGVRIDPGKMSDFCKKGRAATAFRQLLNTLNCKYVLLSYNNEGLLNTDEMSQIVRDAGKANTFRLFEYGYRRYKNKIPNNTDGLKEQLYFIEK
;
A
#
# COMPACT_ATOMS: atom_id res chain seq x y z
N ILE A 1 0.25 25.32 -8.07
CA ILE A 1 -0.36 24.80 -6.83
C ILE A 1 -1.15 25.97 -6.24
N GLN A 2 -2.46 25.85 -6.20
CA GLN A 2 -3.29 26.87 -5.51
C GLN A 2 -3.14 26.65 -4.00
N PRO A 3 -2.96 27.72 -3.20
CA PRO A 3 -2.95 27.63 -1.75
C PRO A 3 -4.31 27.08 -1.28
N SER A 4 -4.30 25.96 -0.58
CA SER A 4 -5.48 25.43 0.07
C SER A 4 -5.64 26.10 1.44
N SER A 5 -6.86 26.48 1.79
CA SER A 5 -7.20 26.91 3.16
C SER A 5 -7.26 25.71 4.14
N VAL A 6 -7.10 24.49 3.64
CA VAL A 6 -7.13 23.26 4.42
C VAL A 6 -5.75 23.05 5.05
N VAL A 7 -5.72 22.84 6.37
CA VAL A 7 -4.50 22.45 7.09
C VAL A 7 -4.19 20.99 6.76
N CYS A 8 -2.99 20.76 6.19
CA CYS A 8 -2.50 19.43 5.89
C CYS A 8 -1.37 19.05 6.86
N SER A 9 -1.36 17.81 7.32
CA SER A 9 -0.29 17.25 8.14
C SER A 9 0.36 16.08 7.43
N CYS A 10 1.67 15.93 7.59
CA CYS A 10 2.43 14.81 7.02
C CYS A 10 3.18 14.07 8.13
N TYR A 11 3.09 12.76 8.11
CA TYR A 11 3.72 11.89 9.12
C TYR A 11 4.58 10.83 8.43
N ASN A 12 5.71 10.50 9.04
CA ASN A 12 6.59 9.41 8.60
C ASN A 12 6.77 8.41 9.74
N GLN A 13 5.89 7.42 9.80
CA GLN A 13 5.93 6.38 10.82
C GLN A 13 5.30 5.07 10.30
N ASP A 14 5.41 4.00 11.09
CA ASP A 14 4.79 2.72 10.77
C ASP A 14 3.26 2.84 10.66
N ALA A 15 2.68 2.25 9.62
CA ALA A 15 1.25 2.40 9.33
C ALA A 15 0.34 1.81 10.40
N LEU A 16 0.73 0.69 11.04
CA LEU A 16 -0.06 0.07 12.11
C LEU A 16 -0.04 0.93 13.37
N SER A 17 1.13 1.48 13.71
CA SER A 17 1.29 2.41 14.84
C SER A 17 0.53 3.71 14.60
N PHE A 18 0.54 4.21 13.36
CA PHE A 18 -0.16 5.44 12.98
C PHE A 18 -1.68 5.26 13.02
N ALA A 19 -2.20 4.13 12.54
CA ALA A 19 -3.63 3.83 12.51
C ALA A 19 -4.29 3.91 13.89
N HIS A 20 -3.57 3.57 14.96
CA HIS A 20 -4.05 3.70 16.35
C HIS A 20 -4.28 5.16 16.80
N GLN A 21 -3.62 6.11 16.16
CA GLN A 21 -3.61 7.52 16.57
C GLN A 21 -4.55 8.38 15.72
N MET A 22 -5.05 7.81 14.61
CA MET A 22 -5.83 8.56 13.62
C MET A 22 -7.32 8.34 13.81
N GLU A 23 -8.05 9.45 13.68
CA GLU A 23 -9.50 9.47 13.50
C GLU A 23 -9.82 10.30 12.26
N CYS A 24 -10.61 9.77 11.33
CA CYS A 24 -10.95 10.44 10.09
C CYS A 24 -12.29 9.94 9.50
N ASP A 25 -12.86 10.68 8.57
CA ASP A 25 -14.04 10.23 7.85
C ASP A 25 -13.69 9.16 6.80
N LEU A 26 -12.58 9.34 6.06
CA LEU A 26 -12.14 8.44 5.01
C LEU A 26 -10.66 8.13 5.15
N ALA A 27 -10.32 6.86 5.20
CA ALA A 27 -8.95 6.38 5.06
C ALA A 27 -8.73 5.86 3.63
N TYR A 28 -7.84 6.54 2.87
CA TYR A 28 -7.34 6.01 1.60
C TYR A 28 -6.03 5.26 1.85
N LEU A 29 -6.00 4.00 1.45
CA LEU A 29 -4.87 3.10 1.64
C LEU A 29 -4.26 2.72 0.29
N ASP A 30 -2.96 2.97 0.13
CA ASP A 30 -2.17 2.58 -1.04
C ASP A 30 -0.93 1.78 -0.60
N PRO A 31 -1.13 0.54 -0.14
CA PRO A 31 -0.05 -0.28 0.38
C PRO A 31 0.79 -0.88 -0.75
N PRO A 32 2.03 -1.34 -0.47
CA PRO A 32 2.77 -2.13 -1.42
C PRO A 32 2.04 -3.44 -1.73
N TYR A 33 1.90 -3.77 -3.01
CA TYR A 33 1.18 -4.96 -3.48
C TYR A 33 2.09 -6.15 -3.80
N ASN A 34 3.42 -5.96 -3.82
CA ASN A 34 4.37 -7.01 -4.16
C ASN A 34 5.45 -7.21 -3.09
N GLY A 35 6.29 -8.24 -3.26
CA GLY A 35 7.36 -8.56 -2.32
C GLY A 35 8.55 -7.59 -2.30
N ARG A 36 8.52 -6.52 -3.10
CA ARG A 36 9.60 -5.54 -3.13
C ARG A 36 9.41 -4.51 -2.03
N GLN A 37 10.38 -4.44 -1.13
CA GLN A 37 10.39 -3.44 -0.08
C GLN A 37 10.61 -2.05 -0.68
N TYR A 38 9.82 -1.06 -0.30
CA TYR A 38 9.96 0.33 -0.78
C TYR A 38 11.34 0.90 -0.46
N LEU A 39 11.87 0.60 0.70
CA LEU A 39 13.21 0.99 1.10
C LEU A 39 14.28 0.52 0.08
N SER A 40 14.13 -0.70 -0.47
CA SER A 40 15.03 -1.22 -1.49
C SER A 40 14.75 -0.62 -2.88
N ASN A 41 13.48 -0.41 -3.22
CA ASN A 41 13.07 0.11 -4.51
C ASN A 41 13.45 1.59 -4.70
N TYR A 42 13.33 2.37 -3.63
CA TYR A 42 13.58 3.81 -3.60
C TYR A 42 14.83 4.17 -2.80
N HIS A 43 15.81 3.26 -2.72
CA HIS A 43 17.00 3.41 -1.87
C HIS A 43 17.81 4.68 -2.16
N ILE A 44 17.86 5.13 -3.40
CA ILE A 44 18.56 6.38 -3.77
C ILE A 44 17.83 7.59 -3.19
N LEU A 45 16.51 7.67 -3.37
CA LEU A 45 15.70 8.76 -2.82
C LEU A 45 15.73 8.77 -1.30
N GLU A 46 15.69 7.61 -0.67
CA GLU A 46 15.82 7.47 0.78
C GLU A 46 17.18 7.95 1.29
N THR A 47 18.26 7.63 0.57
CA THR A 47 19.62 8.09 0.91
C THR A 47 19.75 9.60 0.77
N ILE A 48 19.16 10.19 -0.28
CA ILE A 48 19.12 11.64 -0.47
C ILE A 48 18.33 12.32 0.66
N ALA A 49 17.14 11.78 0.99
CA ALA A 49 16.29 12.35 2.02
C ALA A 49 16.91 12.29 3.42
N ARG A 50 17.63 11.23 3.73
CA ARG A 50 18.34 11.08 5.02
C ARG A 50 19.68 11.78 5.07
N TYR A 51 20.28 12.04 3.92
CA TYR A 51 21.61 12.61 3.79
C TYR A 51 22.64 11.85 4.64
N ASP A 52 22.61 10.53 4.59
CA ASP A 52 23.44 9.60 5.36
C ASP A 52 24.39 8.80 4.44
N ALA A 53 25.32 8.06 5.02
CA ALA A 53 26.22 7.15 4.32
C ALA A 53 25.88 5.69 4.66
N PRO A 54 24.81 5.12 4.06
CA PRO A 54 24.34 3.79 4.40
C PRO A 54 25.33 2.70 3.95
N GLN A 55 25.31 1.57 4.64
CA GLN A 55 25.89 0.36 4.09
C GLN A 55 25.08 -0.07 2.86
N ILE A 56 25.77 -0.45 1.80
CA ILE A 56 25.15 -0.85 0.54
C ILE A 56 25.53 -2.28 0.16
N LYS A 57 24.67 -2.95 -0.64
CA LYS A 57 24.94 -4.29 -1.19
C LYS A 57 24.51 -4.41 -2.65
N GLY A 58 25.10 -5.39 -3.33
CA GLY A 58 24.81 -5.71 -4.72
C GLY A 58 25.33 -4.68 -5.72
N ILE A 59 25.25 -5.01 -6.99
CA ILE A 59 25.76 -4.17 -8.09
C ILE A 59 25.00 -2.83 -8.18
N THR A 60 23.74 -2.83 -7.82
CA THR A 60 22.86 -1.64 -7.84
C THR A 60 22.99 -0.76 -6.59
N GLY A 61 23.85 -1.12 -5.64
CA GLY A 61 24.11 -0.29 -4.45
C GLY A 61 22.90 -0.14 -3.52
N VAL A 62 22.08 -1.17 -3.37
CA VAL A 62 20.88 -1.12 -2.50
C VAL A 62 21.31 -0.94 -1.04
N ARG A 63 20.75 0.07 -0.36
CA ARG A 63 21.03 0.31 1.06
C ARG A 63 20.54 -0.83 1.95
N ILE A 64 21.27 -1.12 3.00
CA ILE A 64 20.93 -2.11 4.02
C ILE A 64 20.38 -1.37 5.23
N ASP A 65 19.10 -1.56 5.53
CA ASP A 65 18.46 -1.07 6.76
C ASP A 65 17.86 -2.26 7.51
N PRO A 66 18.62 -2.91 8.41
CA PRO A 66 18.12 -4.05 9.18
C PRO A 66 16.88 -3.64 10.01
N GLY A 67 15.88 -4.47 10.03
CA GLY A 67 14.67 -4.29 10.85
C GLY A 67 13.57 -3.40 10.27
N LYS A 68 13.77 -2.77 9.11
CA LYS A 68 12.76 -1.90 8.46
C LYS A 68 12.02 -2.56 7.30
N MET A 69 11.72 -3.84 7.40
CA MET A 69 11.00 -4.57 6.35
C MET A 69 9.50 -4.62 6.65
N SER A 70 8.70 -4.02 5.78
CA SER A 70 7.25 -4.03 5.87
C SER A 70 6.67 -5.44 5.76
N ASP A 71 5.75 -5.80 6.63
CA ASP A 71 5.03 -7.06 6.57
C ASP A 71 4.02 -7.11 5.43
N PHE A 72 3.57 -5.97 4.92
CA PHE A 72 2.74 -5.86 3.71
C PHE A 72 3.46 -6.40 2.46
N CYS A 73 4.80 -6.43 2.45
CA CYS A 73 5.62 -7.00 1.37
C CYS A 73 6.00 -8.48 1.59
N LYS A 74 5.49 -9.16 2.61
CA LYS A 74 5.82 -10.56 2.93
C LYS A 74 4.62 -11.48 2.68
N LYS A 75 4.73 -12.39 1.72
CA LYS A 75 3.63 -13.29 1.31
C LYS A 75 2.92 -13.98 2.50
N GLY A 76 3.67 -14.47 3.47
CA GLY A 76 3.09 -15.15 4.65
C GLY A 76 2.55 -14.24 5.75
N ARG A 77 2.72 -12.91 5.64
CA ARG A 77 2.33 -11.94 6.68
C ARG A 77 1.38 -10.84 6.18
N ALA A 78 1.33 -10.62 4.88
CA ALA A 78 0.54 -9.54 4.29
C ALA A 78 -0.93 -9.60 4.72
N ALA A 79 -1.58 -10.77 4.63
CA ALA A 79 -2.97 -10.94 5.03
C ALA A 79 -3.22 -10.53 6.50
N THR A 80 -2.35 -10.94 7.40
CA THR A 80 -2.44 -10.57 8.83
C THR A 80 -2.23 -9.08 9.03
N ALA A 81 -1.26 -8.48 8.36
CA ALA A 81 -0.98 -7.04 8.43
C ALA A 81 -2.18 -6.21 7.92
N PHE A 82 -2.82 -6.63 6.81
CA PHE A 82 -4.03 -5.96 6.30
C PHE A 82 -5.21 -6.07 7.28
N ARG A 83 -5.48 -7.26 7.82
CA ARG A 83 -6.53 -7.43 8.82
C ARG A 83 -6.29 -6.54 10.05
N GLN A 84 -5.07 -6.53 10.54
CA GLN A 84 -4.71 -5.71 11.69
C GLN A 84 -4.89 -4.22 11.39
N LEU A 85 -4.38 -3.73 10.25
CA LEU A 85 -4.53 -2.34 9.84
C LEU A 85 -6.00 -1.93 9.75
N LEU A 86 -6.79 -2.68 8.98
CA LEU A 86 -8.20 -2.37 8.76
C LEU A 86 -9.01 -2.39 10.06
N ASN A 87 -8.74 -3.34 10.96
CA ASN A 87 -9.44 -3.41 12.25
C ASN A 87 -9.05 -2.27 13.21
N THR A 88 -7.81 -1.78 13.10
CA THR A 88 -7.29 -0.70 13.95
C THR A 88 -7.79 0.68 13.53
N LEU A 89 -8.02 0.91 12.24
CA LEU A 89 -8.43 2.22 11.73
C LEU A 89 -9.74 2.70 12.37
N ASN A 90 -9.72 3.91 12.93
CA ASN A 90 -10.90 4.63 13.39
C ASN A 90 -11.36 5.61 12.29
N CYS A 91 -12.21 5.12 11.38
CA CYS A 91 -12.74 5.90 10.27
C CYS A 91 -14.14 5.41 9.89
N LYS A 92 -14.91 6.24 9.16
CA LYS A 92 -16.23 5.83 8.66
C LYS A 92 -16.12 5.00 7.39
N TYR A 93 -15.18 5.37 6.52
CA TYR A 93 -15.01 4.75 5.21
C TYR A 93 -13.56 4.35 4.98
N VAL A 94 -13.38 3.21 4.33
CA VAL A 94 -12.07 2.77 3.83
C VAL A 94 -12.14 2.66 2.32
N LEU A 95 -11.10 3.19 1.66
CA LEU A 95 -10.86 3.03 0.24
C LEU A 95 -9.44 2.48 0.09
N LEU A 96 -9.30 1.23 -0.40
CA LEU A 96 -8.03 0.54 -0.52
C LEU A 96 -7.71 0.28 -1.99
N SER A 97 -6.57 0.80 -2.45
CA SER A 97 -6.02 0.53 -3.78
C SER A 97 -5.11 -0.70 -3.73
N TYR A 98 -5.27 -1.59 -4.70
CA TYR A 98 -4.45 -2.79 -4.85
C TYR A 98 -4.43 -3.23 -6.33
N ASN A 99 -3.78 -4.33 -6.65
CA ASN A 99 -3.88 -4.90 -7.99
C ASN A 99 -4.05 -6.43 -7.94
N ASN A 100 -4.52 -7.01 -9.04
CA ASN A 100 -4.81 -8.43 -9.14
C ASN A 100 -3.58 -9.35 -9.23
N GLU A 101 -2.36 -8.79 -9.40
CA GLU A 101 -1.08 -9.52 -9.34
C GLU A 101 -0.39 -9.38 -7.98
N GLY A 102 -1.09 -8.84 -6.98
CA GLY A 102 -0.58 -8.63 -5.64
C GLY A 102 -0.26 -9.92 -4.88
N LEU A 103 0.35 -9.78 -3.70
CA LEU A 103 0.66 -10.91 -2.81
C LEU A 103 -0.60 -11.64 -2.33
N LEU A 104 -1.71 -10.93 -2.22
CA LEU A 104 -3.04 -11.45 -1.95
C LEU A 104 -3.85 -11.41 -3.24
N ASN A 105 -4.56 -12.48 -3.52
CA ASN A 105 -5.48 -12.51 -4.65
C ASN A 105 -6.74 -11.68 -4.36
N THR A 106 -7.54 -11.45 -5.40
CA THR A 106 -8.76 -10.63 -5.31
C THR A 106 -9.76 -11.14 -4.28
N ASP A 107 -9.94 -12.46 -4.17
CA ASP A 107 -10.90 -13.06 -3.24
C ASP A 107 -10.43 -12.92 -1.79
N GLU A 108 -9.14 -13.17 -1.53
CA GLU A 108 -8.54 -12.98 -0.21
C GLU A 108 -8.65 -11.53 0.27
N MET A 109 -8.30 -10.56 -0.60
CA MET A 109 -8.40 -9.14 -0.26
C MET A 109 -9.87 -8.72 -0.06
N SER A 110 -10.78 -9.17 -0.93
CA SER A 110 -12.20 -8.90 -0.80
C SER A 110 -12.76 -9.40 0.54
N GLN A 111 -12.35 -10.59 0.97
CA GLN A 111 -12.78 -11.14 2.24
C GLN A 111 -12.23 -10.32 3.41
N ILE A 112 -10.94 -9.97 3.38
CA ILE A 112 -10.31 -9.14 4.42
C ILE A 112 -11.03 -7.79 4.57
N VAL A 113 -11.38 -7.14 3.44
CA VAL A 113 -12.07 -5.85 3.47
C VAL A 113 -13.51 -6.01 3.98
N ARG A 114 -14.25 -7.05 3.55
CA ARG A 114 -15.62 -7.33 4.04
C ARG A 114 -15.66 -7.56 5.55
N ASP A 115 -14.67 -8.29 6.08
CA ASP A 115 -14.60 -8.61 7.51
C ASP A 115 -14.31 -7.37 8.38
N ALA A 116 -13.79 -6.30 7.77
CA ALA A 116 -13.40 -5.09 8.48
C ALA A 116 -14.52 -4.05 8.65
N GLY A 117 -15.71 -4.25 8.06
CA GLY A 117 -16.80 -3.28 8.12
C GLY A 117 -18.16 -3.88 7.80
N LYS A 118 -19.10 -3.02 7.40
CA LYS A 118 -20.47 -3.42 7.02
C LYS A 118 -20.44 -4.12 5.66
N ALA A 119 -20.45 -5.45 5.66
CA ALA A 119 -20.27 -6.28 4.46
C ALA A 119 -21.24 -5.95 3.30
N ASN A 120 -22.46 -5.45 3.59
CA ASN A 120 -23.44 -5.04 2.59
C ASN A 120 -23.05 -3.74 1.86
N THR A 121 -22.11 -2.97 2.38
CA THR A 121 -21.60 -1.74 1.77
C THR A 121 -20.37 -1.98 0.90
N PHE A 122 -19.79 -3.17 0.93
CA PHE A 122 -18.61 -3.52 0.16
C PHE A 122 -18.83 -3.29 -1.35
N ARG A 123 -17.84 -2.65 -1.98
CA ARG A 123 -17.75 -2.49 -3.44
C ARG A 123 -16.32 -2.76 -3.89
N LEU A 124 -16.20 -3.43 -5.04
CA LEU A 124 -14.95 -3.62 -5.76
C LEU A 124 -15.08 -2.97 -7.13
N PHE A 125 -14.16 -2.07 -7.45
CA PHE A 125 -14.03 -1.47 -8.76
C PHE A 125 -12.75 -1.98 -9.40
N GLU A 126 -12.83 -2.41 -10.67
CA GLU A 126 -11.69 -2.91 -11.42
C GLU A 126 -11.47 -2.09 -12.68
N TYR A 127 -10.22 -1.72 -12.91
CA TYR A 127 -9.81 -0.95 -14.08
C TYR A 127 -8.66 -1.65 -14.78
N GLY A 128 -8.79 -1.89 -16.09
CA GLY A 128 -7.70 -2.42 -16.88
C GLY A 128 -6.50 -1.45 -16.88
N TYR A 129 -5.33 -1.96 -16.54
CA TYR A 129 -4.12 -1.15 -16.42
C TYR A 129 -3.02 -1.67 -17.34
N ARG A 130 -2.36 -0.76 -18.07
CA ARG A 130 -1.20 -1.07 -18.90
C ARG A 130 0.07 -0.61 -18.20
N ARG A 131 0.89 -1.55 -17.71
CA ARG A 131 2.10 -1.28 -16.91
C ARG A 131 3.14 -0.40 -17.61
N TYR A 132 3.34 -0.57 -18.89
CA TYR A 132 4.33 0.21 -19.69
C TYR A 132 3.79 0.50 -21.11
N LYS A 133 4.02 1.72 -21.60
CA LYS A 133 3.85 2.08 -23.01
C LYS A 133 5.09 1.67 -23.83
N ASN A 134 5.47 0.40 -23.79
CA ASN A 134 6.56 -0.08 -24.61
C ASN A 134 6.08 -0.30 -26.05
N LYS A 135 6.99 -0.10 -27.03
CA LYS A 135 6.71 -0.33 -28.47
C LYS A 135 6.42 -1.81 -28.80
N ILE A 136 6.79 -2.72 -27.92
CA ILE A 136 6.50 -4.16 -28.07
C ILE A 136 5.23 -4.43 -27.25
N PRO A 137 4.17 -5.00 -27.84
CA PRO A 137 2.99 -5.44 -27.11
C PRO A 137 3.40 -6.58 -26.17
N ASN A 138 3.74 -6.26 -24.92
CA ASN A 138 3.78 -7.29 -23.90
C ASN A 138 2.32 -7.66 -23.61
N ASN A 139 2.06 -8.96 -23.56
CA ASN A 139 0.76 -9.52 -23.22
C ASN A 139 0.43 -9.15 -21.77
N THR A 140 -0.09 -7.93 -21.54
CA THR A 140 -0.58 -7.43 -20.26
C THR A 140 -2.10 -7.63 -20.16
N ASP A 141 -2.62 -8.55 -20.97
CA ASP A 141 -4.03 -8.93 -20.93
C ASP A 141 -4.32 -9.56 -19.56
N GLY A 142 -5.03 -8.80 -18.73
CA GLY A 142 -5.46 -9.25 -17.42
C GLY A 142 -4.95 -8.45 -16.23
N LEU A 143 -4.00 -7.52 -16.40
CA LEU A 143 -3.58 -6.65 -15.29
C LEU A 143 -4.69 -5.63 -14.98
N LYS A 144 -5.15 -5.63 -13.72
CA LYS A 144 -6.20 -4.75 -13.23
C LYS A 144 -5.76 -4.04 -11.97
N GLU A 145 -5.95 -2.73 -11.94
CA GLU A 145 -6.00 -1.98 -10.70
C GLU A 145 -7.36 -2.20 -10.04
N GLN A 146 -7.36 -2.39 -8.75
CA GLN A 146 -8.52 -2.74 -7.94
C GLN A 146 -8.69 -1.72 -6.83
N LEU A 147 -9.91 -1.21 -6.69
CA LEU A 147 -10.26 -0.27 -5.63
C LEU A 147 -11.37 -0.89 -4.79
N TYR A 148 -11.05 -1.16 -3.54
CA TYR A 148 -11.95 -1.78 -2.56
C TYR A 148 -12.52 -0.69 -1.67
N PHE A 149 -13.84 -0.68 -1.51
CA PHE A 149 -14.57 0.25 -0.63
C PHE A 149 -15.35 -0.51 0.43
N ILE A 150 -15.38 0.01 1.65
CA ILE A 150 -16.20 -0.48 2.75
C ILE A 150 -16.57 0.67 3.71
N GLU A 151 -17.77 0.64 4.25
CA GLU A 151 -18.18 1.43 5.43
C GLU A 151 -17.90 0.62 6.70
N LYS A 152 -17.27 1.23 7.69
CA LYS A 152 -16.93 0.60 8.98
C LYS A 152 -18.07 0.68 9.98
#